data_4b64ba8d4a2b3bab439e494af2fa799b
#
_entry.id   4b64ba8d4a2b3bab439e494af2fa799b
#
_cell.length_a   1.000
_cell.length_b   1.000
_cell.length_c   1.000
_cell.angle_alpha   90.00
_cell.angle_beta   90.00
_cell.angle_gamma   90.00
#
_symmetry.space_group_name_H-M   'P 1'
#
loop_
_entity.id
_entity.type
_entity.pdbx_description
1 polymer ?
#
loop_
_entity_poly.entity_id
_entity_poly.type
_entity_poly.pdbx_seq_one_letter_code
_entity_poly.pdbx_strand_id
1 'polypeptide(L)'
;VSYIRHAKKPYIFVGGGAVISEASEELKEFVELVDAPVTDTLMGKGAYDGTGERYTGMLGMHGTKTSNLGVSECDLLIAIGVRFSDRVIGNAKKFARHAKILQFDVDPAEVNKNIVVDACVMGDVREILKKVNERLEPMEHREWMEHILEYKKQYPLTYHPQGLSGPYMI
;
A
#
# COMPACT_ATOMS: atom_id res chain seq x y z
N VAL A 1 3.40 -1.01 16.07
CA VAL A 1 3.82 0.38 16.33
C VAL A 1 5.34 0.54 16.20
N SER A 2 6.19 -0.30 16.84
CA SER A 2 7.66 -0.12 16.81
C SER A 2 8.24 -0.07 15.39
N TYR A 3 7.88 -1.01 14.51
CA TYR A 3 8.32 -1.00 13.11
C TYR A 3 7.97 0.30 12.39
N ILE A 4 6.76 0.81 12.62
CA ILE A 4 6.25 2.02 11.97
C ILE A 4 7.07 3.23 12.42
N ARG A 5 7.32 3.38 13.72
CA ARG A 5 8.07 4.52 14.29
C ARG A 5 9.53 4.62 13.81
N HIS A 6 10.13 3.52 13.39
CA HIS A 6 11.53 3.48 12.94
C HIS A 6 11.69 3.52 11.42
N ALA A 7 10.59 3.45 10.68
CA ALA A 7 10.62 3.52 9.23
C ALA A 7 11.02 4.93 8.76
N LYS A 8 11.81 4.99 7.70
CA LYS A 8 12.17 6.24 7.01
C LYS A 8 11.47 6.36 5.66
N LYS A 9 11.11 5.23 5.08
CA LYS A 9 10.46 5.11 3.78
C LYS A 9 9.26 4.14 3.87
N PRO A 10 8.28 4.41 4.76
CA PRO A 10 7.11 3.53 4.87
C PRO A 10 6.28 3.56 3.60
N TYR A 11 5.66 2.43 3.28
CA TYR A 11 4.71 2.31 2.18
C TYR A 11 3.50 1.49 2.64
N ILE A 12 2.29 1.97 2.37
CA ILE A 12 1.05 1.32 2.78
C ILE A 12 0.47 0.59 1.57
N PHE A 13 0.20 -0.70 1.72
CA PHE A 13 -0.35 -1.58 0.70
C PHE A 13 -1.69 -2.15 1.15
N VAL A 14 -2.76 -1.78 0.46
CA VAL A 14 -4.15 -2.02 0.85
C VAL A 14 -4.80 -3.08 0.00
N GLY A 15 -5.41 -4.07 0.62
CA GLY A 15 -6.15 -5.14 -0.05
C GLY A 15 -7.63 -5.16 0.27
N GLY A 16 -8.30 -6.19 -0.25
CA GLY A 16 -9.75 -6.37 -0.09
C GLY A 16 -10.21 -6.52 1.36
N GLY A 17 -9.33 -6.95 2.26
CA GLY A 17 -9.65 -7.04 3.69
C GLY A 17 -10.02 -5.69 4.30
N ALA A 18 -9.40 -4.59 3.84
CA ALA A 18 -9.76 -3.26 4.31
C ALA A 18 -11.16 -2.82 3.84
N VAL A 19 -11.56 -3.22 2.62
CA VAL A 19 -12.92 -2.98 2.09
C VAL A 19 -13.95 -3.79 2.87
N ILE A 20 -13.68 -5.09 3.08
CA ILE A 20 -14.59 -6.00 3.79
C ILE A 20 -14.81 -5.56 5.24
N SER A 21 -13.77 -5.04 5.90
CA SER A 21 -13.85 -4.53 7.28
C SER A 21 -14.46 -3.12 7.36
N GLU A 22 -14.82 -2.50 6.23
CA GLU A 22 -15.30 -1.10 6.18
C GLU A 22 -14.35 -0.11 6.91
N ALA A 23 -13.05 -0.29 6.72
CA ALA A 23 -11.99 0.38 7.49
C ALA A 23 -11.52 1.71 6.87
N SER A 24 -12.29 2.32 5.97
CA SER A 24 -11.83 3.47 5.16
C SER A 24 -11.46 4.70 6.01
N GLU A 25 -12.24 5.01 7.04
CA GLU A 25 -11.98 6.16 7.90
C GLU A 25 -10.72 5.94 8.76
N GLU A 26 -10.61 4.76 9.37
CA GLU A 26 -9.45 4.39 10.18
C GLU A 26 -8.17 4.26 9.33
N LEU A 27 -8.31 3.83 8.08
CA LEU A 27 -7.22 3.77 7.12
C LEU A 27 -6.76 5.17 6.71
N LYS A 28 -7.69 6.09 6.48
CA LYS A 28 -7.37 7.48 6.16
C LYS A 28 -6.58 8.13 7.30
N GLU A 29 -7.08 8.02 8.52
CA GLU A 29 -6.37 8.51 9.73
C GLU A 29 -4.98 7.88 9.85
N PHE A 30 -4.87 6.56 9.66
CA PHE A 30 -3.60 5.84 9.71
C PHE A 30 -2.59 6.37 8.67
N VAL A 31 -3.03 6.61 7.44
CA VAL A 31 -2.19 7.16 6.37
C VAL A 31 -1.70 8.56 6.71
N GLU A 32 -2.56 9.39 7.29
CA GLU A 32 -2.21 10.74 7.72
C GLU A 32 -1.21 10.71 8.88
N LEU A 33 -1.41 9.84 9.88
CA LEU A 33 -0.50 9.67 11.02
C LEU A 33 0.87 9.16 10.60
N VAL A 34 0.93 8.22 9.65
CA VAL A 34 2.20 7.64 9.18
C VAL A 34 2.87 8.53 8.14
N ASP A 35 2.15 9.44 7.49
CA ASP A 35 2.64 10.28 6.37
C ASP A 35 3.32 9.44 5.28
N ALA A 36 2.60 8.47 4.73
CA ALA A 36 3.15 7.49 3.79
C ALA A 36 2.35 7.41 2.49
N PRO A 37 3.00 7.06 1.36
CA PRO A 37 2.30 6.75 0.12
C PRO A 37 1.47 5.47 0.25
N VAL A 38 0.37 5.42 -0.50
CA VAL A 38 -0.60 4.32 -0.49
C VAL A 38 -0.69 3.71 -1.89
N THR A 39 -0.67 2.40 -1.93
CA THR A 39 -1.00 1.59 -3.12
C THR A 39 -2.03 0.54 -2.77
N ASP A 40 -2.76 0.05 -3.74
CA ASP A 40 -3.80 -0.96 -3.52
C ASP A 40 -3.64 -2.20 -4.43
N THR A 41 -4.42 -3.23 -4.10
CA THR A 41 -4.77 -4.30 -5.01
C THR A 41 -6.06 -3.95 -5.75
N LEU A 42 -6.40 -4.70 -6.81
CA LEU A 42 -7.70 -4.56 -7.48
C LEU A 42 -8.87 -4.68 -6.48
N MET A 43 -8.79 -5.62 -5.54
CA MET A 43 -9.82 -5.83 -4.50
C MET A 43 -9.78 -4.80 -3.37
N GLY A 44 -8.68 -4.04 -3.25
CA GLY A 44 -8.53 -2.97 -2.27
C GLY A 44 -9.02 -1.60 -2.76
N LYS A 45 -9.39 -1.50 -4.04
CA LYS A 45 -9.92 -0.25 -4.60
C LYS A 45 -11.17 0.21 -3.87
N GLY A 46 -11.19 1.50 -3.55
CA GLY A 46 -12.27 2.13 -2.78
C GLY A 46 -12.05 2.15 -1.26
N ALA A 47 -11.06 1.42 -0.73
CA ALA A 47 -10.73 1.53 0.69
C ALA A 47 -10.04 2.85 1.06
N TYR A 48 -9.30 3.43 0.11
CA TYR A 48 -8.63 4.73 0.26
C TYR A 48 -8.98 5.65 -0.91
N ASP A 49 -8.93 6.97 -0.68
CA ASP A 49 -9.20 7.98 -1.71
C ASP A 49 -8.17 7.91 -2.84
N GLY A 50 -8.63 7.47 -4.02
CA GLY A 50 -7.82 7.33 -5.22
C GLY A 50 -7.43 8.65 -5.89
N THR A 51 -7.95 9.79 -5.42
CA THR A 51 -7.66 11.13 -5.96
C THR A 51 -6.58 11.88 -5.17
N GLY A 52 -6.28 11.42 -3.94
CA GLY A 52 -5.32 12.05 -3.05
C GLY A 52 -3.86 11.96 -3.54
N GLU A 53 -3.04 12.89 -3.10
CA GLU A 53 -1.61 12.93 -3.45
C GLU A 53 -0.86 11.66 -3.05
N ARG A 54 -1.18 11.12 -1.86
CA ARG A 54 -0.54 9.92 -1.33
C ARG A 54 -0.88 8.64 -2.09
N TYR A 55 -1.99 8.64 -2.82
CA TYR A 55 -2.37 7.48 -3.62
C TYR A 55 -1.52 7.38 -4.89
N THR A 56 -0.90 6.23 -5.10
CA THR A 56 0.03 5.98 -6.20
C THR A 56 -0.50 5.02 -7.26
N GLY A 57 -1.72 4.54 -7.08
CA GLY A 57 -2.34 3.57 -7.96
C GLY A 57 -2.14 2.13 -7.49
N MET A 58 -2.46 1.18 -8.35
CA MET A 58 -2.39 -0.24 -8.06
C MET A 58 -0.95 -0.76 -8.08
N LEU A 59 -0.65 -1.79 -7.29
CA LEU A 59 0.63 -2.50 -7.27
C LEU A 59 0.58 -3.77 -8.15
N GLY A 60 1.73 -4.16 -8.66
CA GLY A 60 1.94 -5.44 -9.34
C GLY A 60 1.97 -5.33 -10.86
N MET A 61 1.67 -6.46 -11.53
CA MET A 61 1.76 -6.62 -12.99
C MET A 61 0.93 -5.58 -13.77
N HIS A 62 -0.24 -5.25 -13.26
CA HIS A 62 -1.16 -4.26 -13.84
C HIS A 62 -1.14 -2.93 -13.07
N GLY A 63 -0.13 -2.74 -12.23
CA GLY A 63 0.01 -1.56 -11.40
C GLY A 63 0.74 -0.40 -12.08
N THR A 64 0.76 0.72 -11.39
CA THR A 64 1.51 1.89 -11.85
C THR A 64 3.01 1.69 -11.69
N LYS A 65 3.80 2.37 -12.51
CA LYS A 65 5.25 2.36 -12.37
C LYS A 65 5.68 3.00 -11.05
N THR A 66 5.00 4.04 -10.63
CA THR A 66 5.20 4.71 -9.33
C THR A 66 5.07 3.76 -8.16
N SER A 67 3.96 3.00 -8.09
CA SER A 67 3.74 2.03 -7.01
C SER A 67 4.81 0.93 -6.99
N ASN A 68 5.15 0.38 -8.16
CA ASN A 68 6.15 -0.68 -8.25
C ASN A 68 7.57 -0.20 -7.86
N LEU A 69 7.97 1.00 -8.28
CA LEU A 69 9.25 1.58 -7.89
C LEU A 69 9.27 1.91 -6.40
N GLY A 70 8.24 2.59 -5.89
CA GLY A 70 8.18 2.97 -4.49
C GLY A 70 8.21 1.78 -3.54
N VAL A 71 7.46 0.70 -3.83
CA VAL A 71 7.53 -0.55 -3.03
C VAL A 71 8.90 -1.22 -3.13
N SER A 72 9.60 -1.10 -4.26
CA SER A 72 10.95 -1.65 -4.39
C SER A 72 12.00 -0.91 -3.56
N GLU A 73 11.76 0.35 -3.20
CA GLU A 73 12.68 1.24 -2.49
C GLU A 73 12.31 1.50 -1.03
N CYS A 74 11.09 1.12 -0.63
CA CYS A 74 10.64 1.31 0.75
C CYS A 74 11.48 0.49 1.74
N ASP A 75 11.54 0.94 2.99
CA ASP A 75 12.18 0.22 4.10
C ASP A 75 11.17 -0.50 5.01
N LEU A 76 9.89 -0.12 4.91
CA LEU A 76 8.77 -0.79 5.56
C LEU A 76 7.57 -0.85 4.62
N LEU A 77 7.10 -2.06 4.33
CA LEU A 77 5.83 -2.31 3.65
C LEU A 77 4.77 -2.71 4.67
N ILE A 78 3.73 -1.90 4.81
CA ILE A 78 2.60 -2.15 5.70
C ILE A 78 1.45 -2.70 4.87
N ALA A 79 1.25 -4.01 4.92
CA ALA A 79 0.25 -4.74 4.14
C ALA A 79 -1.04 -4.91 4.97
N ILE A 80 -2.13 -4.33 4.50
CA ILE A 80 -3.41 -4.23 5.21
C ILE A 80 -4.48 -5.02 4.48
N GLY A 81 -4.85 -6.20 5.00
CA GLY A 81 -5.84 -7.09 4.39
C GLY A 81 -5.44 -7.59 2.99
N VAL A 82 -4.17 -7.98 2.82
CA VAL A 82 -3.55 -8.34 1.53
C VAL A 82 -3.08 -9.79 1.54
N ARG A 83 -3.43 -10.55 0.52
CA ARG A 83 -3.04 -11.96 0.36
C ARG A 83 -1.74 -12.18 -0.42
N PHE A 84 -1.01 -11.17 -0.81
CA PHE A 84 0.24 -11.28 -1.57
C PHE A 84 0.17 -12.26 -2.75
N SER A 85 -0.80 -12.05 -3.66
CA SER A 85 -0.96 -12.91 -4.83
C SER A 85 0.24 -12.83 -5.79
N ASP A 86 0.45 -13.85 -6.59
CA ASP A 86 1.50 -13.94 -7.60
C ASP A 86 1.49 -12.78 -8.61
N ARG A 87 0.29 -12.29 -8.96
CA ARG A 87 0.11 -11.14 -9.86
C ARG A 87 0.60 -9.81 -9.28
N VAL A 88 0.68 -9.74 -7.96
CA VAL A 88 1.18 -8.56 -7.24
C VAL A 88 2.68 -8.69 -6.99
N ILE A 89 3.10 -9.82 -6.42
CA ILE A 89 4.50 -10.01 -6.00
C ILE A 89 5.44 -10.36 -7.16
N GLY A 90 4.90 -10.99 -8.24
CA GLY A 90 5.72 -11.48 -9.34
C GLY A 90 6.80 -12.44 -8.85
N ASN A 91 8.04 -11.97 -8.75
CA ASN A 91 9.13 -12.76 -8.17
C ASN A 91 9.29 -12.47 -6.68
N ALA A 92 8.87 -13.42 -5.83
CA ALA A 92 8.90 -13.29 -4.37
C ALA A 92 10.30 -12.93 -3.81
N LYS A 93 11.39 -13.41 -4.43
CA LYS A 93 12.77 -13.10 -3.99
C LYS A 93 13.19 -11.66 -4.29
N LYS A 94 12.49 -10.97 -5.18
CA LYS A 94 12.77 -9.59 -5.59
C LYS A 94 11.77 -8.60 -5.03
N PHE A 95 10.61 -9.07 -4.56
CA PHE A 95 9.54 -8.23 -4.05
C PHE A 95 9.95 -7.58 -2.73
N ALA A 96 9.86 -6.25 -2.66
CA ALA A 96 10.14 -5.44 -1.45
C ALA A 96 11.40 -5.90 -0.67
N ARG A 97 12.45 -6.33 -1.38
CA ARG A 97 13.61 -7.06 -0.81
C ARG A 97 14.41 -6.28 0.24
N HIS A 98 14.25 -4.96 0.29
CA HIS A 98 14.92 -4.07 1.22
C HIS A 98 14.03 -3.65 2.39
N ALA A 99 12.74 -3.97 2.29
CA ALA A 99 11.75 -3.60 3.27
C ALA A 99 11.55 -4.70 4.32
N LYS A 100 11.26 -4.27 5.54
CA LYS A 100 10.53 -5.11 6.48
C LYS A 100 9.07 -5.15 6.07
N ILE A 101 8.40 -6.27 6.30
CA ILE A 101 7.00 -6.45 5.94
C ILE A 101 6.18 -6.65 7.21
N LEU A 102 5.25 -5.73 7.43
CA LEU A 102 4.26 -5.78 8.52
C LEU A 102 2.90 -6.09 7.91
N GLN A 103 2.26 -7.20 8.31
CA GLN A 103 0.95 -7.62 7.79
C GLN A 103 -0.14 -7.49 8.85
N PHE A 104 -1.28 -6.91 8.45
CA PHE A 104 -2.53 -6.92 9.21
C PHE A 104 -3.53 -7.78 8.46
N ASP A 105 -3.94 -8.89 9.05
CA ASP A 105 -4.85 -9.83 8.41
C ASP A 105 -5.74 -10.55 9.43
N VAL A 106 -6.90 -11.00 8.99
CA VAL A 106 -7.82 -11.80 9.78
C VAL A 106 -7.58 -13.29 9.60
N ASP A 107 -6.98 -13.69 8.47
CA ASP A 107 -6.77 -15.10 8.12
C ASP A 107 -5.34 -15.56 8.41
N PRO A 108 -5.13 -16.43 9.44
CA PRO A 108 -3.81 -16.94 9.75
C PRO A 108 -3.20 -17.77 8.61
N ALA A 109 -4.01 -18.33 7.71
CA ALA A 109 -3.52 -19.11 6.58
C ALA A 109 -2.85 -18.27 5.50
N GLU A 110 -3.07 -16.98 5.48
CA GLU A 110 -2.41 -16.05 4.53
C GLU A 110 -1.05 -15.54 5.05
N VAL A 111 -0.76 -15.70 6.34
CA VAL A 111 0.51 -15.26 6.94
C VAL A 111 1.65 -16.20 6.52
N ASN A 112 2.74 -15.62 6.00
CA ASN A 112 3.92 -16.36 5.51
C ASN A 112 3.65 -17.34 4.36
N LYS A 113 2.50 -17.25 3.69
CA LYS A 113 2.12 -18.16 2.62
C LYS A 113 2.94 -17.94 1.35
N ASN A 114 2.97 -16.72 0.85
CA ASN A 114 3.63 -16.34 -0.39
C ASN A 114 4.86 -15.47 -0.16
N ILE A 115 4.84 -14.66 0.89
CA ILE A 115 5.93 -13.79 1.33
C ILE A 115 6.12 -14.01 2.83
N VAL A 116 7.37 -14.15 3.25
CA VAL A 116 7.70 -14.18 4.69
C VAL A 116 7.63 -12.75 5.23
N VAL A 117 6.84 -12.56 6.28
CA VAL A 117 6.66 -11.24 6.92
C VAL A 117 7.49 -11.13 8.19
N ASP A 118 7.98 -9.93 8.51
CA ASP A 118 8.74 -9.66 9.73
C ASP A 118 7.85 -9.61 10.98
N ALA A 119 6.61 -9.18 10.81
CA ALA A 119 5.61 -9.16 11.86
C ALA A 119 4.19 -9.24 11.29
N CYS A 120 3.28 -9.83 12.06
CA CYS A 120 1.87 -9.88 11.73
C CYS A 120 1.02 -9.47 12.94
N VAL A 121 -0.08 -8.79 12.68
CA VAL A 121 -1.14 -8.53 13.66
C VAL A 121 -2.41 -9.19 13.15
N MET A 122 -2.91 -10.16 13.94
CA MET A 122 -4.10 -10.91 13.59
C MET A 122 -5.36 -10.24 14.14
N GLY A 123 -6.36 -10.10 13.28
CA GLY A 123 -7.66 -9.57 13.64
C GLY A 123 -8.35 -8.82 12.51
N ASP A 124 -9.51 -8.29 12.80
CA ASP A 124 -10.23 -7.41 11.90
C ASP A 124 -9.42 -6.13 11.62
N VAL A 125 -9.29 -5.75 10.35
CA VAL A 125 -8.44 -4.62 9.91
C VAL A 125 -8.89 -3.31 10.56
N ARG A 126 -10.18 -3.05 10.65
CA ARG A 126 -10.72 -1.84 11.26
C ARG A 126 -10.33 -1.74 12.73
N GLU A 127 -10.50 -2.83 13.48
CA GLU A 127 -10.15 -2.89 14.90
C GLU A 127 -8.64 -2.80 15.14
N ILE A 128 -7.83 -3.37 14.24
CA ILE A 128 -6.36 -3.22 14.30
C ILE A 128 -6.00 -1.75 14.10
N LEU A 129 -6.52 -1.11 13.05
CA LEU A 129 -6.20 0.29 12.72
C LEU A 129 -6.61 1.23 13.85
N LYS A 130 -7.82 1.11 14.43
CA LYS A 130 -8.24 1.89 15.61
C LYS A 130 -7.19 1.84 16.72
N LYS A 131 -6.79 0.62 17.12
CA LYS A 131 -5.83 0.43 18.22
C LYS A 131 -4.42 0.91 17.88
N VAL A 132 -4.04 0.88 16.61
CA VAL A 132 -2.74 1.36 16.15
C VAL A 132 -2.75 2.89 16.11
N ASN A 133 -3.79 3.51 15.58
CA ASN A 133 -3.95 4.96 15.50
C ASN A 133 -3.89 5.61 16.90
N GLU A 134 -4.59 5.04 17.89
CA GLU A 134 -4.52 5.49 19.30
C GLU A 134 -3.10 5.53 19.90
N ARG A 135 -2.15 4.80 19.31
CA ARG A 135 -0.78 4.62 19.81
C ARG A 135 0.28 5.30 18.95
N LEU A 136 -0.11 5.81 17.79
CA LEU A 136 0.78 6.54 16.90
C LEU A 136 0.67 8.04 17.20
N GLU A 137 1.81 8.70 17.14
CA GLU A 137 1.89 10.15 17.03
C GLU A 137 2.08 10.50 15.54
N PRO A 138 1.64 11.68 15.09
CA PRO A 138 1.88 12.11 13.71
C PRO A 138 3.37 12.08 13.38
N MET A 139 3.68 11.51 12.22
CA MET A 139 5.03 11.37 11.70
C MET A 139 5.18 12.25 10.45
N GLU A 140 6.41 12.52 10.06
CA GLU A 140 6.71 13.30 8.85
C GLU A 140 7.77 12.57 8.03
N HIS A 141 7.42 12.25 6.77
CA HIS A 141 8.31 11.60 5.81
C HIS A 141 8.42 12.44 4.52
N ARG A 142 8.61 13.76 4.67
CA ARG A 142 8.60 14.74 3.59
C ARG A 142 9.48 14.35 2.41
N GLU A 143 10.75 14.06 2.63
CA GLU A 143 11.70 13.71 1.55
C GLU A 143 11.24 12.46 0.80
N TRP A 144 10.69 11.47 1.51
CA TRP A 144 10.16 10.27 0.91
C TRP A 144 8.90 10.54 0.08
N MET A 145 7.97 11.35 0.60
CA MET A 145 6.77 11.74 -0.13
C MET A 145 7.11 12.56 -1.39
N GLU A 146 8.04 13.51 -1.29
CA GLU A 146 8.52 14.29 -2.44
C GLU A 146 9.14 13.39 -3.52
N HIS A 147 9.93 12.39 -3.13
CA HIS A 147 10.48 11.40 -4.04
C HIS A 147 9.39 10.58 -4.78
N ILE A 148 8.37 10.15 -4.08
CA ILE A 148 7.23 9.44 -4.68
C ILE A 148 6.40 10.35 -5.60
N LEU A 149 6.19 11.59 -5.22
CA LEU A 149 5.50 12.58 -6.05
C LEU A 149 6.29 12.89 -7.34
N GLU A 150 7.62 12.87 -7.28
CA GLU A 150 8.45 12.99 -8.48
C GLU A 150 8.24 11.80 -9.44
N TYR A 151 8.12 10.57 -8.92
CA TYR A 151 7.76 9.42 -9.75
C TYR A 151 6.36 9.57 -10.38
N LYS A 152 5.36 10.11 -9.65
CA LYS A 152 4.04 10.39 -10.24
C LYS A 152 4.13 11.37 -11.40
N LYS A 153 4.97 12.40 -11.31
CA LYS A 153 5.21 13.36 -12.39
C LYS A 153 5.95 12.74 -13.57
N GLN A 154 6.97 11.94 -13.29
CA GLN A 154 7.81 11.32 -14.32
C GLN A 154 7.08 10.20 -15.08
N TYR A 155 6.16 9.50 -14.41
CA TYR A 155 5.41 8.35 -14.96
C TYR A 155 3.90 8.55 -14.85
N PRO A 156 3.34 9.61 -15.48
CA PRO A 156 1.90 9.83 -15.43
C PRO A 156 1.14 8.71 -16.14
N LEU A 157 -0.07 8.42 -15.66
CA LEU A 157 -0.99 7.54 -16.38
C LEU A 157 -1.49 8.27 -17.62
N THR A 158 -1.05 7.82 -18.79
CA THR A 158 -1.44 8.40 -20.08
C THR A 158 -1.93 7.32 -21.04
N TYR A 159 -2.77 7.72 -21.98
CA TYR A 159 -3.20 6.88 -23.09
C TYR A 159 -3.02 7.65 -24.41
N HIS A 160 -2.89 6.90 -25.49
CA HIS A 160 -2.81 7.51 -26.82
C HIS A 160 -4.21 7.82 -27.34
N PRO A 161 -4.59 9.09 -27.55
CA PRO A 161 -5.94 9.49 -27.99
C PRO A 161 -6.20 9.22 -29.47
N GLN A 162 -5.39 8.38 -30.13
CA GLN A 162 -5.52 8.06 -31.55
C GLN A 162 -6.37 6.80 -31.75
N GLY A 163 -7.49 6.95 -32.43
CA GLY A 163 -8.40 5.84 -32.77
C GLY A 163 -9.38 5.49 -31.63
N LEU A 164 -10.27 4.56 -31.94
CA LEU A 164 -11.25 4.04 -30.98
C LEU A 164 -10.57 3.00 -30.07
N SER A 165 -10.07 3.44 -28.93
CA SER A 165 -9.54 2.55 -27.89
C SER A 165 -10.42 2.57 -26.65
N GLY A 166 -10.42 1.49 -25.87
CA GLY A 166 -11.19 1.42 -24.62
C GLY A 166 -10.94 2.60 -23.68
N PRO A 167 -9.67 2.95 -23.38
CA PRO A 167 -9.36 4.12 -22.52
C PRO A 167 -9.83 5.47 -23.06
N TYR A 168 -9.97 5.61 -24.38
CA TYR A 168 -10.46 6.83 -25.01
C TYR A 168 -12.00 6.96 -24.91
N MET A 169 -12.70 5.84 -24.82
CA MET A 169 -14.17 5.78 -24.81
C MET A 169 -14.77 5.86 -23.40
N ILE A 170 -13.97 5.68 -22.37
CA ILE A 170 -14.37 5.76 -20.95
C ILE A 170 -14.04 7.16 -20.40
#